data_d1122d573a8a7751c83cdb142ff4c8db
#
_entry.id   d1122d573a8a7751c83cdb142ff4c8db
#
_cell.length_a   1.000
_cell.length_b   1.000
_cell.length_c   1.000
_cell.angle_alpha   90.00
_cell.angle_beta   90.00
_cell.angle_gamma   90.00
#
_symmetry.space_group_name_H-M   'P 1'
#
loop_
_entity.id
_entity.type
_entity.pdbx_description
1 polymer ?
#
loop_
_entity_poly.entity_id
_entity_poly.type
_entity_poly.pdbx_seq_one_letter_code
_entity_poly.pdbx_strand_id
1 'polypeptide(L)'
;MSMSFDYVIAGGGSAGCALAARLAEDSSVTVAVVEAGGRGRDLFIRMPAGNGFVFGNPRLDWGYESTPQTALNGRTIYYPRGKALGGSSIVNGMIYMRGVRADYDGWRQCGLTGWGYDDLLPYFRPVSYTHLRAHETLTD
;
A
#
# COMPACT_ATOMS: atom_id res chain seq x y z
N MET A 1 10.89 -30.41 -3.55
CA MET A 1 11.92 -29.44 -4.02
C MET A 1 11.86 -28.24 -3.09
N SER A 2 12.98 -27.90 -2.44
CA SER A 2 13.07 -26.63 -1.70
C SER A 2 13.37 -25.52 -2.71
N MET A 3 12.59 -24.44 -2.69
CA MET A 3 12.90 -23.22 -3.42
C MET A 3 13.73 -22.31 -2.52
N SER A 4 14.78 -21.72 -3.06
CA SER A 4 15.62 -20.74 -2.35
C SER A 4 15.52 -19.40 -3.06
N PHE A 5 15.41 -18.34 -2.30
CA PHE A 5 15.35 -16.95 -2.79
C PHE A 5 16.30 -16.10 -1.97
N ASP A 6 16.88 -15.08 -2.58
CA ASP A 6 17.74 -14.12 -1.88
C ASP A 6 16.90 -13.21 -0.97
N TYR A 7 15.68 -12.85 -1.40
CA TYR A 7 14.74 -12.05 -0.62
C TYR A 7 13.34 -12.67 -0.62
N VAL A 8 12.73 -12.69 0.56
CA VAL A 8 11.31 -13.06 0.72
C VAL A 8 10.57 -11.91 1.36
N ILE A 9 9.57 -11.36 0.64
CA ILE A 9 8.74 -10.25 1.08
C ILE A 9 7.40 -10.80 1.54
N ALA A 10 7.06 -10.57 2.80
CA ALA A 10 5.77 -10.96 3.36
C ALA A 10 4.74 -9.86 3.11
N GLY A 11 3.77 -10.16 2.23
CA GLY A 11 2.68 -9.28 1.83
C GLY A 11 2.95 -8.54 0.52
N GLY A 12 2.06 -8.75 -0.45
CA GLY A 12 2.04 -8.08 -1.75
C GLY A 12 1.22 -6.79 -1.75
N GLY A 13 1.26 -6.01 -0.66
CA GLY A 13 0.66 -4.69 -0.60
C GLY A 13 1.51 -3.62 -1.31
N SER A 14 1.11 -2.34 -1.20
CA SER A 14 1.79 -1.22 -1.88
C SER A 14 3.28 -1.16 -1.59
N ALA A 15 3.68 -1.30 -0.32
CA ALA A 15 5.08 -1.29 0.09
C ALA A 15 5.84 -2.54 -0.41
N GLY A 16 5.24 -3.73 -0.25
CA GLY A 16 5.86 -4.98 -0.68
C GLY A 16 6.06 -5.03 -2.20
N CYS A 17 5.09 -4.57 -2.97
CA CYS A 17 5.21 -4.48 -4.43
C CYS A 17 6.30 -3.48 -4.85
N ALA A 18 6.37 -2.31 -4.21
CA ALA A 18 7.40 -1.32 -4.49
C ALA A 18 8.80 -1.86 -4.16
N LEU A 19 8.96 -2.52 -3.00
CA LEU A 19 10.22 -3.14 -2.60
C LEU A 19 10.63 -4.25 -3.55
N ALA A 20 9.68 -5.14 -3.91
CA ALA A 20 9.94 -6.22 -4.86
C ALA A 20 10.42 -5.69 -6.22
N ALA A 21 9.75 -4.65 -6.72
CA ALA A 21 10.13 -4.03 -7.99
C ALA A 21 11.55 -3.47 -7.94
N ARG A 22 11.92 -2.80 -6.85
CA ARG A 22 13.26 -2.23 -6.68
C ARG A 22 14.34 -3.28 -6.53
N LEU A 23 14.10 -4.32 -5.76
CA LEU A 23 15.07 -5.42 -5.63
C LEU A 23 15.26 -6.18 -6.94
N ALA A 24 14.19 -6.35 -7.72
CA ALA A 24 14.22 -7.04 -9.01
C ALA A 24 14.88 -6.22 -10.14
N GLU A 25 15.26 -4.96 -9.92
CA GLU A 25 16.09 -4.19 -10.85
C GLU A 25 17.51 -4.81 -10.99
N ASP A 26 17.99 -5.47 -9.93
CA ASP A 26 19.20 -6.27 -9.98
C ASP A 26 18.85 -7.69 -10.46
N SER A 27 19.24 -8.02 -11.68
CA SER A 27 19.00 -9.34 -12.29
C SER A 27 19.76 -10.49 -11.65
N SER A 28 20.70 -10.21 -10.76
CA SER A 28 21.47 -11.23 -10.02
C SER A 28 20.74 -11.74 -8.79
N VAL A 29 19.68 -11.08 -8.34
CA VAL A 29 18.93 -11.47 -7.15
C VAL A 29 17.56 -12.08 -7.50
N THR A 30 17.14 -13.02 -6.69
CA THR A 30 15.84 -13.67 -6.77
C THR A 30 14.94 -13.19 -5.65
N VAL A 31 13.75 -12.71 -5.99
CA VAL A 31 12.79 -12.13 -5.04
C VAL A 31 11.50 -12.93 -5.06
N ALA A 32 11.04 -13.37 -3.89
CA ALA A 32 9.71 -13.94 -3.71
C ALA A 32 8.81 -12.99 -2.95
N VAL A 33 7.56 -12.85 -3.41
CA VAL A 33 6.51 -12.16 -2.67
C VAL A 33 5.47 -13.18 -2.22
N VAL A 34 5.23 -13.27 -0.92
CA VAL A 34 4.24 -14.16 -0.32
C VAL A 34 3.03 -13.33 0.07
N GLU A 35 1.90 -13.56 -0.59
CA GLU A 35 0.64 -12.86 -0.36
C GLU A 35 -0.41 -13.82 0.19
N ALA A 36 -1.09 -13.41 1.28
CA ALA A 36 -2.11 -14.22 1.92
C ALA A 36 -3.43 -14.26 1.15
N GLY A 37 -3.73 -13.21 0.40
CA GLY A 37 -4.94 -13.09 -0.38
C GLY A 37 -4.79 -13.54 -1.83
N GLY A 38 -5.84 -13.32 -2.60
CA GLY A 38 -5.90 -13.67 -4.03
C GLY A 38 -5.14 -12.67 -4.91
N ARG A 39 -5.23 -12.88 -6.23
CA ARG A 39 -4.55 -12.05 -7.24
C ARG A 39 -5.13 -10.65 -7.46
N GLY A 40 -6.14 -10.23 -6.69
CA GLY A 40 -6.76 -8.91 -6.85
C GLY A 40 -7.51 -8.70 -8.18
N ARG A 41 -7.97 -9.78 -8.82
CA ARG A 41 -8.69 -9.74 -10.11
C ARG A 41 -10.21 -9.75 -9.97
N ASP A 42 -10.71 -9.61 -8.76
CA ASP A 42 -12.14 -9.54 -8.49
C ASP A 42 -12.77 -8.33 -9.18
N LEU A 43 -13.99 -8.49 -9.70
CA LEU A 43 -14.70 -7.44 -10.40
C LEU A 43 -14.89 -6.18 -9.54
N PHE A 44 -15.21 -6.36 -8.26
CA PHE A 44 -15.43 -5.25 -7.34
C PHE A 44 -14.15 -4.46 -7.02
N ILE A 45 -12.98 -5.11 -7.07
CA ILE A 45 -11.69 -4.43 -6.94
C ILE A 45 -11.41 -3.56 -8.17
N ARG A 46 -11.82 -4.02 -9.36
CA ARG A 46 -11.53 -3.35 -10.63
C ARG A 46 -12.52 -2.23 -10.95
N MET A 47 -13.66 -2.20 -10.30
CA MET A 47 -14.68 -1.17 -10.48
C MET A 47 -14.47 -0.03 -9.48
N PRO A 48 -14.35 1.24 -9.91
CA PRO A 48 -14.22 2.37 -8.99
C PRO A 48 -15.33 2.44 -7.93
N ALA A 49 -16.57 2.12 -8.31
CA ALA A 49 -17.71 2.08 -7.38
C ALA A 49 -17.80 0.76 -6.58
N GLY A 50 -16.87 -0.17 -6.80
CA GLY A 50 -16.88 -1.50 -6.19
C GLY A 50 -16.49 -1.55 -4.72
N ASN A 51 -15.86 -0.50 -4.20
CA ASN A 51 -15.33 -0.44 -2.82
C ASN A 51 -16.38 -0.84 -1.76
N GLY A 52 -17.64 -0.42 -1.94
CA GLY A 52 -18.72 -0.78 -1.01
C GLY A 52 -19.00 -2.28 -0.90
N PHE A 53 -18.60 -3.07 -1.89
CA PHE A 53 -18.74 -4.52 -1.92
C PHE A 53 -17.49 -5.27 -1.45
N VAL A 54 -16.37 -4.56 -1.33
CA VAL A 54 -15.10 -5.12 -0.85
C VAL A 54 -15.03 -5.06 0.67
N PHE A 55 -15.51 -3.98 1.29
CA PHE A 55 -15.53 -3.83 2.73
C PHE A 55 -16.36 -4.93 3.40
N GLY A 56 -15.78 -5.57 4.42
CA GLY A 56 -16.42 -6.66 5.15
C GLY A 56 -16.55 -7.97 4.37
N ASN A 57 -16.05 -8.04 3.15
CA ASN A 57 -15.98 -9.28 2.41
C ASN A 57 -14.78 -10.11 2.89
N PRO A 58 -14.97 -11.26 3.57
CA PRO A 58 -13.88 -12.01 4.21
C PRO A 58 -12.86 -12.58 3.23
N ARG A 59 -13.18 -12.59 1.93
CA ARG A 59 -12.25 -13.01 0.87
C ARG A 59 -11.30 -11.88 0.45
N LEU A 60 -11.72 -10.62 0.62
CA LEU A 60 -11.03 -9.42 0.10
C LEU A 60 -10.62 -8.45 1.20
N ASP A 61 -11.13 -8.62 2.41
CA ASP A 61 -10.88 -7.77 3.56
C ASP A 61 -10.50 -8.63 4.77
N TRP A 62 -9.53 -8.16 5.54
CA TRP A 62 -9.13 -8.79 6.79
C TRP A 62 -10.16 -8.60 7.91
N GLY A 63 -11.00 -7.57 7.82
CA GLY A 63 -12.05 -7.28 8.78
C GLY A 63 -11.52 -6.93 10.17
N TYR A 64 -10.41 -6.20 10.26
CA TYR A 64 -9.84 -5.82 11.55
C TYR A 64 -10.71 -4.82 12.29
N GLU A 65 -10.73 -4.93 13.61
CA GLU A 65 -11.32 -3.96 14.51
C GLU A 65 -10.30 -3.51 15.55
N SER A 66 -10.40 -2.26 16.00
CA SER A 66 -9.61 -1.79 17.11
C SER A 66 -10.08 -2.42 18.42
N THR A 67 -9.23 -2.44 19.43
CA THR A 67 -9.70 -2.63 20.81
C THR A 67 -10.64 -1.48 21.18
N PRO A 68 -11.55 -1.69 22.16
CA PRO A 68 -12.42 -0.63 22.67
C PRO A 68 -11.60 0.61 23.05
N GLN A 69 -11.96 1.78 22.54
CA GLN A 69 -11.25 3.03 22.75
C GLN A 69 -11.94 3.84 23.87
N THR A 70 -11.27 4.05 24.98
CA THR A 70 -11.81 4.79 26.13
C THR A 70 -12.23 6.21 25.73
N ALA A 71 -11.41 6.90 24.92
CA ALA A 71 -11.69 8.25 24.42
C ALA A 71 -12.91 8.32 23.48
N LEU A 72 -13.40 7.18 23.01
CA LEU A 72 -14.56 7.06 22.12
C LEU A 72 -15.74 6.34 22.81
N ASN A 73 -15.87 6.48 24.12
CA ASN A 73 -16.92 5.84 24.91
C ASN A 73 -16.95 4.30 24.75
N GLY A 74 -15.80 3.68 24.68
CA GLY A 74 -15.67 2.23 24.57
C GLY A 74 -15.96 1.66 23.17
N ARG A 75 -16.14 2.48 22.14
CA ARG A 75 -16.39 2.00 20.79
C ARG A 75 -15.18 1.31 20.19
N THR A 76 -15.40 0.26 19.43
CA THR A 76 -14.45 -0.28 18.46
C THR A 76 -14.56 0.46 17.13
N ILE A 77 -13.46 0.50 16.38
CA ILE A 77 -13.41 1.08 15.05
C ILE A 77 -13.03 -0.02 14.08
N TYR A 78 -13.84 -0.19 13.06
CA TYR A 78 -13.54 -1.08 11.95
C TYR A 78 -12.42 -0.51 11.08
N TYR A 79 -11.40 -1.34 10.81
CA TYR A 79 -10.25 -1.01 9.99
C TYR A 79 -10.20 -1.90 8.74
N PRO A 80 -10.77 -1.48 7.63
CA PRO A 80 -10.68 -2.24 6.39
C PRO A 80 -9.22 -2.37 5.94
N ARG A 81 -8.80 -3.58 5.62
CA ARG A 81 -7.47 -3.88 5.07
C ARG A 81 -7.61 -4.92 3.97
N GLY A 82 -7.17 -4.55 2.76
CA GLY A 82 -7.27 -5.43 1.62
C GLY A 82 -6.47 -6.73 1.78
N LYS A 83 -7.10 -7.84 1.44
CA LYS A 83 -6.58 -9.21 1.49
C LYS A 83 -6.44 -9.75 0.08
N ALA A 84 -5.55 -9.17 -0.69
CA ALA A 84 -5.20 -9.59 -2.04
C ALA A 84 -3.90 -8.91 -2.48
N LEU A 85 -3.34 -9.33 -3.61
CA LEU A 85 -2.24 -8.63 -4.25
C LEU A 85 -2.64 -7.18 -4.54
N GLY A 86 -1.84 -6.24 -4.06
CA GLY A 86 -2.15 -4.82 -3.96
C GLY A 86 -2.46 -4.36 -2.52
N GLY A 87 -2.78 -5.29 -1.61
CA GLY A 87 -3.05 -4.99 -0.21
C GLY A 87 -4.17 -3.96 -0.04
N SER A 88 -3.99 -2.99 0.86
CA SER A 88 -5.03 -1.98 1.12
C SER A 88 -5.24 -0.99 -0.02
N SER A 89 -4.41 -0.99 -1.08
CA SER A 89 -4.70 -0.18 -2.26
C SER A 89 -5.95 -0.67 -3.03
N ILE A 90 -6.37 -1.94 -2.84
CA ILE A 90 -7.60 -2.47 -3.47
C ILE A 90 -8.88 -1.99 -2.79
N VAL A 91 -8.78 -1.42 -1.59
CA VAL A 91 -9.92 -0.92 -0.78
C VAL A 91 -9.78 0.57 -0.44
N ASN A 92 -8.85 1.29 -1.05
CA ASN A 92 -8.64 2.70 -0.77
C ASN A 92 -9.75 3.58 -1.38
N GLY A 93 -9.82 4.83 -0.94
CA GLY A 93 -10.77 5.81 -1.46
C GLY A 93 -10.34 6.47 -2.78
N MET A 94 -9.26 5.99 -3.41
CA MET A 94 -8.69 6.53 -4.66
C MET A 94 -8.35 8.03 -4.59
N ILE A 95 -8.01 8.51 -3.38
CA ILE A 95 -7.58 9.89 -3.16
C ILE A 95 -6.06 9.91 -3.15
N TYR A 96 -5.48 10.66 -4.09
CA TYR A 96 -4.03 10.91 -4.09
C TYR A 96 -3.72 12.15 -3.28
N MET A 97 -3.08 11.95 -2.14
CA MET A 97 -2.68 13.03 -1.24
C MET A 97 -1.32 12.74 -0.64
N ARG A 98 -0.48 13.77 -0.55
CA ARG A 98 0.78 13.71 0.21
C ARG A 98 0.60 14.44 1.52
N GLY A 99 1.39 14.07 2.53
CA GLY A 99 1.58 14.88 3.71
C GLY A 99 2.13 16.27 3.34
N VAL A 100 1.78 17.27 4.10
CA VAL A 100 2.35 18.62 3.93
C VAL A 100 3.78 18.67 4.48
N ARG A 101 4.55 19.67 4.06
CA ARG A 101 5.94 19.84 4.51
C ARG A 101 6.08 19.77 6.03
N ALA A 102 5.15 20.39 6.76
CA ALA A 102 5.17 20.43 8.22
C ALA A 102 5.09 19.04 8.88
N ASP A 103 4.40 18.07 8.27
CA ASP A 103 4.28 16.71 8.81
C ASP A 103 5.67 16.05 8.86
N TYR A 104 6.39 16.08 7.74
CA TYR A 104 7.71 15.46 7.62
C TYR A 104 8.79 16.22 8.40
N ASP A 105 8.76 17.55 8.35
CA ASP A 105 9.69 18.36 9.11
C ASP A 105 9.45 18.22 10.62
N GLY A 106 8.21 17.98 11.06
CA GLY A 106 7.88 17.58 12.41
C GLY A 106 8.54 16.27 12.82
N TRP A 107 8.54 15.26 11.94
CA TRP A 107 9.26 14.00 12.21
C TRP A 107 10.76 14.23 12.38
N ARG A 108 11.36 15.02 11.51
CA ARG A 108 12.78 15.40 11.65
C ARG A 108 13.06 16.10 12.97
N GLN A 109 12.18 17.03 13.42
CA GLN A 109 12.30 17.71 14.70
C GLN A 109 12.20 16.76 15.90
N CYS A 110 11.45 15.66 15.75
CA CYS A 110 11.40 14.59 16.75
C CYS A 110 12.63 13.68 16.73
N GLY A 111 13.69 14.02 15.99
CA GLY A 111 14.95 13.28 15.95
C GLY A 111 15.08 12.28 14.82
N LEU A 112 14.10 12.18 13.92
CA LEU A 112 14.16 11.28 12.76
C LEU A 112 14.95 11.95 11.62
N THR A 113 16.28 11.94 11.73
CA THR A 113 17.18 12.49 10.71
C THR A 113 16.96 11.78 9.36
N GLY A 114 16.91 12.55 8.26
CA GLY A 114 16.65 12.01 6.92
C GLY A 114 15.16 11.81 6.60
N TRP A 115 14.24 12.21 7.49
CA TRP A 115 12.80 12.11 7.30
C TRP A 115 12.11 13.46 7.09
N GLY A 116 12.87 14.53 6.87
CA GLY A 116 12.32 15.83 6.50
C GLY A 116 11.74 15.83 5.09
N TYR A 117 10.90 16.81 4.79
CA TYR A 117 10.21 16.89 3.50
C TYR A 117 11.18 16.87 2.31
N ASP A 118 12.27 17.63 2.37
CA ASP A 118 13.23 17.68 1.27
C ASP A 118 14.02 16.39 1.12
N ASP A 119 14.25 15.67 2.22
CA ASP A 119 14.88 14.35 2.20
C ASP A 119 13.99 13.31 1.48
N LEU A 120 12.67 13.40 1.70
CA LEU A 120 11.69 12.44 1.16
C LEU A 120 11.19 12.80 -0.24
N LEU A 121 11.28 14.07 -0.64
CA LEU A 121 10.76 14.55 -1.93
C LEU A 121 11.30 13.78 -3.15
N PRO A 122 12.59 13.38 -3.22
CA PRO A 122 13.12 12.58 -4.33
C PRO A 122 12.41 11.22 -4.49
N TYR A 123 11.93 10.63 -3.39
CA TYR A 123 11.24 9.33 -3.41
C TYR A 123 9.76 9.46 -3.81
N PHE A 124 9.14 10.63 -3.60
CA PHE A 124 7.76 10.87 -4.04
C PHE A 124 7.64 11.14 -5.54
N ARG A 125 8.64 11.74 -6.16
CA ARG A 125 8.61 12.13 -7.58
C ARG A 125 8.42 10.95 -8.53
N PRO A 126 9.15 9.83 -8.42
CA PRO A 126 8.98 8.68 -9.31
C PRO A 126 7.57 8.08 -9.23
N VAL A 127 7.00 8.02 -8.02
CA VAL A 127 5.64 7.49 -7.80
C VAL A 127 4.60 8.37 -8.49
N SER A 128 4.71 9.70 -8.38
CA SER A 128 3.82 10.65 -9.05
C SER A 128 3.90 10.56 -10.56
N TYR A 129 5.11 10.43 -11.10
CA TYR A 129 5.33 10.33 -12.56
C TYR A 129 4.73 9.07 -13.15
N THR A 130 4.75 7.95 -12.41
CA THR A 130 4.14 6.70 -12.85
C THR A 130 2.62 6.84 -12.96
N HIS A 131 1.97 7.58 -12.05
CA HIS A 131 0.54 7.85 -12.11
C HIS A 131 0.16 8.77 -13.28
N LEU A 132 0.96 9.78 -13.58
CA LEU A 132 0.72 10.68 -14.72
C LEU A 132 0.80 9.94 -16.05
N ARG A 133 1.81 9.07 -16.25
CA ARG A 133 1.94 8.25 -17.47
C ARG A 133 0.79 7.25 -17.65
N ALA A 134 0.27 6.69 -16.58
CA ALA A 134 -0.89 5.79 -16.68
C ALA A 134 -2.15 6.50 -17.19
N HIS A 135 -2.28 7.81 -16.96
CA HIS A 135 -3.36 8.63 -17.51
C HIS A 135 -3.09 9.06 -18.96
N GLU A 136 -1.84 9.32 -19.33
CA GLU A 136 -1.48 9.71 -20.70
C GLU A 136 -1.66 8.57 -21.71
N THR A 137 -1.45 7.32 -21.33
CA THR A 137 -1.65 6.14 -22.21
C THR A 137 -3.11 5.76 -22.43
N LEU A 138 -4.07 6.43 -21.80
CA LEU A 138 -5.50 6.23 -22.02
C LEU A 138 -6.13 7.27 -22.95
N THR A 139 -5.35 8.21 -23.49
CA THR A 139 -5.81 9.31 -24.35
C THR A 139 -5.29 9.24 -25.78
N ASP A 140 -4.57 8.19 -26.17
CA ASP A 140 -4.16 7.91 -27.57
C ASP A 140 -5.02 6.81 -28.22
#